data_48244cabb63f6fa7ea39cec21800e546
#
_entry.id   48244cabb63f6fa7ea39cec21800e546
#
_cell.length_a   1.000
_cell.length_b   1.000
_cell.length_c   1.000
_cell.angle_alpha   90.00
_cell.angle_beta   90.00
_cell.angle_gamma   90.00
#
_symmetry.space_group_name_H-M   'P 1'
#
loop_
_entity.id
_entity.type
_entity.pdbx_description
1 polymer ?
#
loop_
_entity_poly.entity_id
_entity_poly.type
_entity_poly.pdbx_seq_one_letter_code
_entity_poly.pdbx_strand_id
1 'polypeptide(L)'
;RSYQYDRLTLGLERDALVLASDLSSIPQSQWATLVDSYEARTGVRVTVVNAQSNVLIDSEGAAVGTPFQRAEMETALDGSISSGVRYSAKLDTDLRYVAVPIRSGTTILGAVRLSVPETEVQQDVRVLVIALVSILAVVLIAAVLAAWGLARALSRPLARLTRGAERVGEDPTARVGDVKGPHEIQNVADALDETAAKLDTMLERSRSVAADASHHLRTPLA
;
A
#
# COMPACT_ATOMS: atom_id res chain seq x y z
N ARG A 1 -10.89 -10.54 11.67
CA ARG A 1 -10.63 -9.61 12.80
C ARG A 1 -10.48 -10.34 14.13
N SER A 2 -11.34 -11.31 14.47
CA SER A 2 -11.30 -12.03 15.77
C SER A 2 -9.98 -12.75 16.06
N TYR A 3 -9.34 -13.39 15.12
CA TYR A 3 -8.14 -14.21 15.34
C TYR A 3 -6.87 -13.44 15.75
N GLN A 4 -6.71 -12.18 15.34
CA GLN A 4 -5.59 -11.36 15.79
C GLN A 4 -5.81 -10.79 17.19
N TYR A 5 -7.06 -10.47 17.51
CA TYR A 5 -7.46 -9.99 18.84
C TYR A 5 -7.25 -11.04 19.93
N ASP A 6 -7.54 -12.30 19.62
CA ASP A 6 -7.35 -13.41 20.57
C ASP A 6 -5.85 -13.65 20.87
N ARG A 7 -4.98 -13.53 19.89
CA ARG A 7 -3.52 -13.71 20.09
C ARG A 7 -2.90 -12.64 20.98
N LEU A 8 -3.30 -11.37 20.82
CA LEU A 8 -2.79 -10.27 21.65
C LEU A 8 -3.28 -10.42 23.10
N THR A 9 -4.54 -10.79 23.31
CA THR A 9 -5.09 -11.01 24.64
C THR A 9 -4.40 -12.20 25.33
N LEU A 10 -4.19 -13.30 24.63
CA LEU A 10 -3.47 -14.48 25.15
C LEU A 10 -1.99 -14.17 25.46
N GLY A 11 -1.34 -13.34 24.66
CA GLY A 11 0.02 -12.85 24.94
C GLY A 11 0.08 -12.03 26.21
N LEU A 12 -0.82 -11.03 26.34
CA LEU A 12 -0.91 -10.18 27.52
C LEU A 12 -1.27 -10.99 28.77
N GLU A 13 -2.16 -11.97 28.67
CA GLU A 13 -2.57 -12.84 29.76
C GLU A 13 -1.40 -13.69 30.27
N ARG A 14 -0.65 -14.32 29.35
CA ARG A 14 0.54 -15.07 29.72
C ARG A 14 1.56 -14.18 30.43
N ASP A 15 1.81 -12.99 29.88
CA ASP A 15 2.80 -12.06 30.44
C ASP A 15 2.33 -11.50 31.79
N ALA A 16 1.04 -11.25 31.99
CA ALA A 16 0.47 -10.86 33.26
C ALA A 16 0.62 -11.96 34.31
N LEU A 17 0.39 -13.23 33.95
CA LEU A 17 0.58 -14.36 34.85
C LEU A 17 2.05 -14.56 35.25
N VAL A 18 2.98 -14.41 34.30
CA VAL A 18 4.42 -14.48 34.60
C VAL A 18 4.81 -13.35 35.54
N LEU A 19 4.40 -12.11 35.26
CA LEU A 19 4.70 -10.97 36.11
C LEU A 19 4.10 -11.12 37.53
N ALA A 20 2.85 -11.61 37.64
CA ALA A 20 2.22 -11.89 38.92
C ALA A 20 2.97 -12.96 39.73
N SER A 21 3.46 -14.01 39.04
CA SER A 21 4.30 -15.07 39.66
C SER A 21 5.64 -14.52 40.15
N ASP A 22 6.31 -13.69 39.34
CA ASP A 22 7.57 -13.06 39.72
C ASP A 22 7.38 -12.09 40.91
N LEU A 23 6.33 -11.25 40.88
CA LEU A 23 5.99 -10.37 42.01
C LEU A 23 5.70 -11.15 43.31
N SER A 24 5.07 -12.32 43.21
CA SER A 24 4.79 -13.15 44.38
C SER A 24 6.04 -13.83 44.96
N SER A 25 7.10 -13.98 44.19
CA SER A 25 8.33 -14.66 44.55
C SER A 25 9.40 -13.75 45.18
N ILE A 26 9.25 -12.41 45.07
CA ILE A 26 10.19 -11.41 45.55
C ILE A 26 9.57 -10.53 46.64
N PRO A 27 10.40 -9.89 47.51
CA PRO A 27 9.94 -8.93 48.50
C PRO A 27 9.26 -7.72 47.83
N GLN A 28 8.21 -7.19 48.45
CA GLN A 28 7.45 -6.03 47.91
C GLN A 28 8.33 -4.79 47.63
N SER A 29 9.43 -4.62 48.34
CA SER A 29 10.39 -3.55 48.11
C SER A 29 11.08 -3.59 46.73
N GLN A 30 11.06 -4.74 46.05
CA GLN A 30 11.65 -4.95 44.71
C GLN A 30 10.61 -4.87 43.61
N TRP A 31 9.33 -4.79 43.92
CA TRP A 31 8.25 -4.78 42.94
C TRP A 31 8.36 -3.63 41.95
N ALA A 32 8.69 -2.42 42.46
CA ALA A 32 8.84 -1.23 41.62
C ALA A 32 9.92 -1.44 40.54
N THR A 33 11.09 -1.95 40.92
CA THR A 33 12.19 -2.20 39.98
C THR A 33 11.82 -3.24 38.91
N LEU A 34 11.08 -4.29 39.29
CA LEU A 34 10.60 -5.29 38.36
C LEU A 34 9.59 -4.72 37.37
N VAL A 35 8.62 -3.94 37.84
CA VAL A 35 7.60 -3.30 37.04
C VAL A 35 8.21 -2.29 36.06
N ASP A 36 9.12 -1.43 36.51
CA ASP A 36 9.82 -0.43 35.69
C ASP A 36 10.65 -1.11 34.59
N SER A 37 11.34 -2.21 34.92
CA SER A 37 12.12 -2.99 33.96
C SER A 37 11.24 -3.69 32.91
N TYR A 38 10.05 -4.13 33.31
CA TYR A 38 9.08 -4.75 32.41
C TYR A 38 8.51 -3.70 31.43
N GLU A 39 8.06 -2.54 31.96
CA GLU A 39 7.56 -1.45 31.14
C GLU A 39 8.61 -0.95 30.12
N ALA A 40 9.83 -0.68 30.62
CA ALA A 40 10.92 -0.18 29.75
C ALA A 40 11.23 -1.11 28.57
N ARG A 41 11.01 -2.43 28.74
CA ARG A 41 11.25 -3.45 27.72
C ARG A 41 10.09 -3.65 26.77
N THR A 42 8.85 -3.53 27.28
CA THR A 42 7.64 -3.92 26.55
C THR A 42 6.76 -2.75 26.12
N GLY A 43 6.91 -1.58 26.74
CA GLY A 43 6.01 -0.42 26.57
C GLY A 43 4.61 -0.65 27.16
N VAL A 44 4.39 -1.76 27.85
CA VAL A 44 3.09 -2.12 28.41
C VAL A 44 2.90 -1.42 29.76
N ARG A 45 1.84 -0.66 29.92
CA ARG A 45 1.49 -0.06 31.20
C ARG A 45 1.16 -1.13 32.22
N VAL A 46 1.78 -1.03 33.41
CA VAL A 46 1.58 -1.92 34.56
C VAL A 46 0.99 -1.15 35.73
N THR A 47 -0.11 -1.65 36.28
CA THR A 47 -0.71 -1.15 37.52
C THR A 47 -0.77 -2.28 38.54
N VAL A 48 -0.19 -2.12 39.71
CA VAL A 48 -0.24 -3.08 40.83
C VAL A 48 -1.01 -2.47 41.99
N VAL A 49 -1.97 -3.24 42.51
CA VAL A 49 -2.74 -2.85 43.69
C VAL A 49 -2.57 -3.86 44.82
N ASN A 50 -2.80 -3.39 46.06
CA ASN A 50 -2.88 -4.27 47.23
C ASN A 50 -4.25 -4.95 47.34
N ALA A 51 -4.42 -5.79 48.36
CA ALA A 51 -5.68 -6.52 48.61
C ALA A 51 -6.88 -5.59 48.90
N GLN A 52 -6.67 -4.33 49.20
CA GLN A 52 -7.69 -3.30 49.44
C GLN A 52 -7.94 -2.44 48.20
N SER A 53 -7.44 -2.85 47.01
CA SER A 53 -7.55 -2.13 45.74
C SER A 53 -6.92 -0.73 45.73
N ASN A 54 -5.90 -0.47 46.58
CA ASN A 54 -5.12 0.74 46.53
C ASN A 54 -3.87 0.56 45.66
N VAL A 55 -3.53 1.57 44.84
CA VAL A 55 -2.36 1.56 43.97
C VAL A 55 -1.08 1.44 44.82
N LEU A 56 -0.29 0.42 44.52
CA LEU A 56 1.06 0.29 45.04
C LEU A 56 2.09 0.80 44.04
N ILE A 57 1.90 0.50 42.76
CA ILE A 57 2.79 0.87 41.66
C ILE A 57 1.95 1.11 40.43
N ASP A 58 2.26 2.16 39.69
CA ASP A 58 1.69 2.44 38.37
C ASP A 58 2.77 3.06 37.49
N SER A 59 3.11 2.45 36.40
CA SER A 59 4.19 2.86 35.48
C SER A 59 3.90 4.20 34.78
N GLU A 60 2.63 4.61 34.65
CA GLU A 60 2.25 5.94 34.14
C GLU A 60 1.98 6.99 35.22
N GLY A 61 2.35 6.71 36.48
CA GLY A 61 2.35 7.70 37.55
C GLY A 61 1.01 7.97 38.23
N ALA A 62 0.11 6.98 38.34
CA ALA A 62 -1.00 7.09 39.24
C ALA A 62 -0.47 7.22 40.71
N ALA A 63 -1.12 8.07 41.51
CA ALA A 63 -0.66 8.33 42.87
C ALA A 63 -0.74 7.06 43.72
N VAL A 64 0.38 6.68 44.33
CA VAL A 64 0.48 5.55 45.28
C VAL A 64 -0.46 5.78 46.46
N GLY A 65 -1.15 4.71 46.86
CA GLY A 65 -2.12 4.74 47.96
C GLY A 65 -3.53 5.18 47.57
N THR A 66 -3.75 5.64 46.34
CA THR A 66 -5.09 6.00 45.89
C THR A 66 -5.92 4.76 45.53
N PRO A 67 -7.25 4.78 45.81
CA PRO A 67 -8.13 3.69 45.42
C PRO A 67 -8.19 3.52 43.86
N PHE A 68 -8.00 2.29 43.39
CA PHE A 68 -8.12 1.94 42.00
C PHE A 68 -9.35 1.07 41.77
N GLN A 69 -10.52 1.71 41.85
CA GLN A 69 -11.82 1.04 41.74
C GLN A 69 -12.14 0.74 40.28
N ARG A 70 -11.82 -0.49 39.84
CA ARG A 70 -12.06 -1.01 38.50
C ARG A 70 -12.62 -2.42 38.62
N ALA A 71 -13.67 -2.71 37.86
CA ALA A 71 -14.32 -4.02 37.89
C ALA A 71 -13.34 -5.18 37.59
N GLU A 72 -12.39 -4.94 36.68
CA GLU A 72 -11.35 -5.93 36.34
C GLU A 72 -10.42 -6.21 37.52
N MET A 73 -10.13 -5.21 38.35
CA MET A 73 -9.27 -5.38 39.55
C MET A 73 -10.03 -6.07 40.67
N GLU A 74 -11.31 -5.76 40.87
CA GLU A 74 -12.17 -6.46 41.82
C GLU A 74 -12.25 -7.95 41.48
N THR A 75 -12.49 -8.27 40.21
CA THR A 75 -12.49 -9.68 39.74
C THR A 75 -11.13 -10.36 39.99
N ALA A 76 -10.02 -9.65 39.78
CA ALA A 76 -8.69 -10.20 40.04
C ALA A 76 -8.44 -10.39 41.56
N LEU A 77 -8.90 -9.48 42.40
CA LEU A 77 -8.80 -9.63 43.83
C LEU A 77 -9.71 -10.75 44.39
N ASP A 78 -10.79 -11.08 43.70
CA ASP A 78 -11.61 -12.29 43.96
C ASP A 78 -10.92 -13.60 43.49
N GLY A 79 -9.77 -13.49 42.87
CA GLY A 79 -8.95 -14.61 42.46
C GLY A 79 -9.20 -15.12 41.04
N SER A 80 -9.91 -14.41 40.22
CA SER A 80 -10.19 -14.76 38.82
C SER A 80 -9.42 -13.84 37.88
N ILE A 81 -9.08 -14.35 36.68
CA ILE A 81 -8.49 -13.54 35.62
C ILE A 81 -9.60 -12.71 34.96
N SER A 82 -9.33 -11.44 34.72
CA SER A 82 -10.22 -10.56 33.98
C SER A 82 -9.48 -9.95 32.78
N SER A 83 -10.06 -10.06 31.59
CA SER A 83 -9.53 -9.42 30.37
C SER A 83 -10.64 -8.76 29.58
N GLY A 84 -10.29 -7.70 28.86
CA GLY A 84 -11.25 -6.97 28.06
C GLY A 84 -10.69 -5.73 27.38
N VAL A 85 -11.58 -4.96 26.79
CA VAL A 85 -11.30 -3.66 26.17
C VAL A 85 -12.17 -2.61 26.85
N ARG A 86 -11.58 -1.47 27.15
CA ARG A 86 -12.28 -0.35 27.77
C ARG A 86 -11.78 0.98 27.23
N TYR A 87 -12.73 1.88 26.95
CA TYR A 87 -12.41 3.24 26.58
C TYR A 87 -11.75 4.01 27.73
N SER A 88 -10.63 4.68 27.44
CA SER A 88 -9.91 5.57 28.34
C SER A 88 -10.13 7.02 27.93
N ALA A 89 -10.94 7.76 28.69
CA ALA A 89 -11.16 9.20 28.46
C ALA A 89 -9.88 10.04 28.59
N LYS A 90 -8.86 9.57 29.33
CA LYS A 90 -7.57 10.27 29.49
C LYS A 90 -6.71 10.19 28.23
N LEU A 91 -6.77 9.07 27.51
CA LEU A 91 -5.97 8.79 26.30
C LEU A 91 -6.79 8.90 25.01
N ASP A 92 -8.09 9.15 25.12
CA ASP A 92 -9.06 9.20 24.01
C ASP A 92 -8.97 7.96 23.08
N THR A 93 -8.81 6.78 23.70
CA THR A 93 -8.62 5.52 23.01
C THR A 93 -9.12 4.33 23.80
N ASP A 94 -9.41 3.24 23.11
CA ASP A 94 -9.67 1.97 23.74
C ASP A 94 -8.38 1.37 24.29
N LEU A 95 -8.43 0.92 25.55
CA LEU A 95 -7.36 0.19 26.23
C LEU A 95 -7.75 -1.27 26.35
N ARG A 96 -6.91 -2.12 25.82
CA ARG A 96 -6.98 -3.57 26.10
C ARG A 96 -6.27 -3.83 27.42
N TYR A 97 -6.90 -4.59 28.28
CA TYR A 97 -6.36 -4.90 29.60
C TYR A 97 -6.47 -6.39 29.92
N VAL A 98 -5.57 -6.83 30.80
CA VAL A 98 -5.65 -8.10 31.52
C VAL A 98 -5.28 -7.82 32.96
N ALA A 99 -6.13 -8.29 33.89
CA ALA A 99 -5.88 -8.22 35.33
C ALA A 99 -5.82 -9.64 35.91
N VAL A 100 -4.79 -9.91 36.70
CA VAL A 100 -4.56 -11.22 37.32
C VAL A 100 -4.23 -11.05 38.81
N PRO A 101 -4.60 -12.04 39.66
CA PRO A 101 -4.25 -12.01 41.08
C PRO A 101 -2.76 -12.29 41.32
N ILE A 102 -2.16 -11.57 42.28
CA ILE A 102 -0.84 -11.90 42.82
C ILE A 102 -1.06 -12.76 44.06
N ARG A 103 -0.64 -14.03 43.98
CA ARG A 103 -0.91 -15.05 45.02
C ARG A 103 0.37 -15.53 45.68
N SER A 104 0.29 -15.71 47.02
CA SER A 104 1.29 -16.50 47.76
C SER A 104 0.56 -17.64 48.48
N GLY A 105 0.69 -18.83 47.92
CA GLY A 105 -0.11 -19.99 48.29
C GLY A 105 -1.60 -19.77 48.05
N THR A 106 -2.42 -19.82 49.09
CA THR A 106 -3.86 -19.56 49.05
C THR A 106 -4.25 -18.09 49.26
N THR A 107 -3.29 -17.23 49.66
CA THR A 107 -3.54 -15.84 50.02
C THR A 107 -3.33 -14.95 48.80
N ILE A 108 -4.28 -14.04 48.56
CA ILE A 108 -4.17 -12.98 47.54
C ILE A 108 -3.46 -11.79 48.16
N LEU A 109 -2.27 -11.44 47.67
CA LEU A 109 -1.47 -10.29 48.10
C LEU A 109 -1.93 -8.99 47.46
N GLY A 110 -2.53 -9.09 46.28
CA GLY A 110 -2.97 -7.97 45.44
C GLY A 110 -3.33 -8.43 44.04
N ALA A 111 -3.34 -7.49 43.12
CA ALA A 111 -3.57 -7.78 41.69
C ALA A 111 -2.66 -6.93 40.81
N VAL A 112 -2.27 -7.46 39.68
CA VAL A 112 -1.54 -6.75 38.63
C VAL A 112 -2.40 -6.64 37.38
N ARG A 113 -2.42 -5.46 36.76
CA ARG A 113 -3.09 -5.17 35.50
C ARG A 113 -2.09 -4.71 34.46
N LEU A 114 -2.07 -5.38 33.36
CA LEU A 114 -1.39 -4.93 32.15
C LEU A 114 -2.39 -4.22 31.24
N SER A 115 -1.98 -3.13 30.60
CA SER A 115 -2.83 -2.45 29.63
C SER A 115 -2.04 -1.83 28.49
N VAL A 116 -2.59 -1.93 27.27
CA VAL A 116 -2.03 -1.36 26.04
C VAL A 116 -3.10 -0.60 25.27
N PRO A 117 -2.76 0.56 24.68
CA PRO A 117 -3.65 1.26 23.79
C PRO A 117 -3.95 0.43 22.53
N GLU A 118 -5.19 0.34 22.14
CA GLU A 118 -5.57 -0.40 20.92
C GLU A 118 -5.15 0.34 19.63
N THR A 119 -4.85 1.62 19.73
CA THR A 119 -4.40 2.48 18.62
C THR A 119 -2.97 2.19 18.13
N GLU A 120 -2.08 1.67 18.97
CA GLU A 120 -0.70 1.36 18.54
C GLU A 120 -0.67 0.30 17.42
N VAL A 121 -1.55 -0.69 17.49
CA VAL A 121 -1.65 -1.73 16.46
C VAL A 121 -2.29 -1.20 15.16
N GLN A 122 -3.12 -0.15 15.25
CA GLN A 122 -3.80 0.41 14.07
C GLN A 122 -2.95 1.42 13.31
N GLN A 123 -2.02 2.13 13.96
CA GLN A 123 -1.17 3.12 13.30
C GLN A 123 -0.17 2.45 12.35
N ASP A 124 0.49 1.38 12.76
CA ASP A 124 1.47 0.65 11.93
C ASP A 124 0.83 0.04 10.69
N VAL A 125 -0.36 -0.55 10.83
CA VAL A 125 -1.13 -1.10 9.72
C VAL A 125 -1.59 -0.01 8.76
N ARG A 126 -2.01 1.15 9.28
CA ARG A 126 -2.47 2.28 8.46
C ARG A 126 -1.33 2.87 7.62
N VAL A 127 -0.15 3.05 8.20
CA VAL A 127 1.05 3.53 7.47
C VAL A 127 1.43 2.54 6.37
N LEU A 128 1.44 1.24 6.67
CA LEU A 128 1.74 0.19 5.68
C LEU A 128 0.72 0.18 4.53
N VAL A 129 -0.58 0.28 4.83
CA VAL A 129 -1.64 0.34 3.82
C VAL A 129 -1.51 1.58 2.95
N ILE A 130 -1.26 2.77 3.54
CA ILE A 130 -1.07 4.01 2.78
C ILE A 130 0.17 3.88 1.88
N ALA A 131 1.27 3.33 2.36
CA ALA A 131 2.47 3.09 1.56
C ALA A 131 2.20 2.15 0.38
N LEU A 132 1.49 1.05 0.61
CA LEU A 132 1.13 0.10 -0.44
C LEU A 132 0.22 0.71 -1.50
N VAL A 133 -0.80 1.46 -1.09
CA VAL A 133 -1.73 2.16 -1.99
C VAL A 133 -1.00 3.23 -2.81
N SER A 134 -0.06 3.98 -2.21
CA SER A 134 0.71 5.00 -2.93
C SER A 134 1.65 4.37 -3.96
N ILE A 135 2.31 3.26 -3.66
CA ILE A 135 3.13 2.52 -4.64
C ILE A 135 2.26 2.03 -5.81
N LEU A 136 1.10 1.43 -5.51
CA LEU A 136 0.18 0.97 -6.55
C LEU A 136 -0.30 2.12 -7.45
N ALA A 137 -0.62 3.28 -6.86
CA ALA A 137 -1.02 4.47 -7.61
C ALA A 137 0.09 4.97 -8.55
N VAL A 138 1.34 5.02 -8.08
CA VAL A 138 2.50 5.41 -8.90
C VAL A 138 2.71 4.46 -10.06
N VAL A 139 2.63 3.13 -9.83
CA VAL A 139 2.76 2.12 -10.89
C VAL A 139 1.64 2.26 -11.92
N LEU A 140 0.41 2.48 -11.49
CA LEU A 140 -0.73 2.67 -12.38
C LEU A 140 -0.58 3.92 -13.25
N ILE A 141 -0.18 5.04 -12.65
CA ILE A 141 0.08 6.29 -13.39
C ILE A 141 1.20 6.08 -14.42
N ALA A 142 2.30 5.44 -14.03
CA ALA A 142 3.40 5.13 -14.94
C ALA A 142 2.95 4.24 -16.11
N ALA A 143 2.14 3.22 -15.86
CA ALA A 143 1.58 2.35 -16.88
C ALA A 143 0.67 3.11 -17.86
N VAL A 144 -0.19 3.99 -17.36
CA VAL A 144 -1.08 4.82 -18.20
C VAL A 144 -0.27 5.79 -19.07
N LEU A 145 0.76 6.43 -18.49
CA LEU A 145 1.63 7.34 -19.24
C LEU A 145 2.43 6.60 -20.32
N ALA A 146 2.95 5.41 -20.01
CA ALA A 146 3.65 4.57 -20.98
C ALA A 146 2.73 4.12 -22.13
N ALA A 147 1.52 3.65 -21.80
CA ALA A 147 0.51 3.27 -22.79
C ALA A 147 0.10 4.45 -23.69
N TRP A 148 -0.11 5.63 -23.10
CA TRP A 148 -0.44 6.85 -23.84
C TRP A 148 0.71 7.30 -24.75
N GLY A 149 1.96 7.25 -24.25
CA GLY A 149 3.15 7.56 -25.03
C GLY A 149 3.31 6.61 -26.22
N LEU A 150 3.15 5.31 -25.99
CA LEU A 150 3.24 4.29 -27.03
C LEU A 150 2.12 4.44 -28.08
N ALA A 151 0.88 4.65 -27.65
CA ALA A 151 -0.24 4.90 -28.55
C ALA A 151 0.02 6.14 -29.42
N ARG A 152 0.57 7.22 -28.85
CA ARG A 152 0.89 8.44 -29.58
C ARG A 152 2.06 8.26 -30.55
N ALA A 153 3.06 7.43 -30.16
CA ALA A 153 4.23 7.15 -30.98
C ALA A 153 3.91 6.27 -32.21
N LEU A 154 2.91 5.42 -32.12
CA LEU A 154 2.50 4.51 -33.21
C LEU A 154 1.33 5.04 -34.02
N SER A 155 0.25 5.55 -33.38
CA SER A 155 -0.97 5.93 -34.08
C SER A 155 -0.80 7.17 -34.98
N ARG A 156 0.04 8.13 -34.57
CA ARG A 156 0.27 9.34 -35.37
C ARG A 156 1.04 9.10 -36.67
N PRO A 157 2.17 8.38 -36.67
CA PRO A 157 2.87 8.04 -37.89
C PRO A 157 2.04 7.16 -38.82
N LEU A 158 1.34 6.16 -38.29
CA LEU A 158 0.46 5.30 -39.10
C LEU A 158 -0.64 6.10 -39.81
N ALA A 159 -1.30 7.00 -39.12
CA ALA A 159 -2.31 7.88 -39.73
C ALA A 159 -1.74 8.82 -40.81
N ARG A 160 -0.44 9.15 -40.74
CA ARG A 160 0.24 9.93 -41.80
C ARG A 160 0.56 9.04 -43.01
N LEU A 161 1.04 7.83 -42.78
CA LEU A 161 1.27 6.85 -43.87
C LEU A 161 -0.01 6.55 -44.65
N THR A 162 -1.12 6.29 -43.95
CA THR A 162 -2.42 6.03 -44.59
C THR A 162 -2.84 7.19 -45.48
N ARG A 163 -2.81 8.42 -44.97
CA ARG A 163 -3.15 9.62 -45.75
C ARG A 163 -2.16 9.91 -46.88
N GLY A 164 -0.88 9.55 -46.70
CA GLY A 164 0.14 9.62 -47.76
C GLY A 164 -0.15 8.64 -48.87
N ALA A 165 -0.44 7.37 -48.51
CA ALA A 165 -0.79 6.32 -49.50
C ALA A 165 -2.06 6.64 -50.27
N GLU A 166 -3.11 7.20 -49.61
CA GLU A 166 -4.34 7.67 -50.28
C GLU A 166 -4.02 8.73 -51.34
N ARG A 167 -3.19 9.73 -50.97
CA ARG A 167 -2.78 10.79 -51.93
C ARG A 167 -1.99 10.28 -53.11
N VAL A 168 -1.06 9.32 -52.91
CA VAL A 168 -0.32 8.67 -53.99
C VAL A 168 -1.25 7.87 -54.90
N GLY A 169 -2.33 7.29 -54.33
CA GLY A 169 -3.35 6.58 -55.12
C GLY A 169 -4.19 7.52 -56.01
N GLU A 170 -4.43 8.76 -55.61
CA GLU A 170 -5.16 9.76 -56.38
C GLU A 170 -4.26 10.53 -57.38
N ASP A 171 -3.02 10.82 -56.93
CA ASP A 171 -2.02 11.54 -57.75
C ASP A 171 -0.65 10.83 -57.62
N PRO A 172 -0.21 10.09 -58.65
CA PRO A 172 1.07 9.40 -58.66
C PRO A 172 2.30 10.31 -58.53
N THR A 173 2.16 11.62 -58.72
CA THR A 173 3.24 12.57 -58.51
C THR A 173 3.38 12.95 -57.03
N ALA A 174 2.36 12.67 -56.21
CA ALA A 174 2.41 12.90 -54.76
C ALA A 174 3.44 12.01 -54.07
N ARG A 175 3.92 12.45 -52.93
CA ARG A 175 4.84 11.69 -52.07
C ARG A 175 4.30 11.65 -50.65
N VAL A 176 4.60 10.58 -49.94
CA VAL A 176 4.30 10.43 -48.54
C VAL A 176 5.14 11.41 -47.71
N GLY A 177 6.42 11.55 -48.09
CA GLY A 177 7.38 12.47 -47.51
C GLY A 177 7.94 11.99 -46.15
N ASP A 178 8.69 12.83 -45.51
CA ASP A 178 9.38 12.51 -44.23
C ASP A 178 8.37 12.22 -43.10
N VAL A 179 8.24 10.98 -42.69
CA VAL A 179 7.42 10.51 -41.58
C VAL A 179 8.29 10.25 -40.37
N LYS A 180 8.24 11.16 -39.39
CA LYS A 180 8.94 11.00 -38.11
C LYS A 180 8.31 9.84 -37.30
N GLY A 181 9.07 8.79 -37.04
CA GLY A 181 8.64 7.59 -36.31
C GLY A 181 9.74 6.56 -36.16
N PRO A 182 9.41 5.35 -35.66
CA PRO A 182 10.31 4.21 -35.66
C PRO A 182 10.88 3.91 -37.04
N HIS A 183 12.05 3.31 -37.10
CA HIS A 183 12.77 3.01 -38.35
C HIS A 183 11.94 2.19 -39.34
N GLU A 184 11.12 1.28 -38.80
CA GLU A 184 10.24 0.42 -39.60
C GLU A 184 9.17 1.22 -40.34
N ILE A 185 8.67 2.29 -39.71
CA ILE A 185 7.66 3.18 -40.32
C ILE A 185 8.31 4.06 -41.41
N GLN A 186 9.54 4.53 -41.19
CA GLN A 186 10.32 5.28 -42.19
C GLN A 186 10.60 4.42 -43.41
N ASN A 187 11.03 3.18 -43.22
CA ASN A 187 11.30 2.23 -44.31
C ASN A 187 10.02 1.98 -45.19
N VAL A 188 8.85 1.92 -44.56
CA VAL A 188 7.58 1.79 -45.29
C VAL A 188 7.24 3.05 -46.09
N ALA A 189 7.48 4.23 -45.53
CA ALA A 189 7.29 5.51 -46.23
C ALA A 189 8.19 5.61 -47.44
N ASP A 190 9.48 5.28 -47.33
CA ASP A 190 10.46 5.27 -48.40
C ASP A 190 10.08 4.29 -49.52
N ALA A 191 9.63 3.08 -49.16
CA ALA A 191 9.18 2.07 -50.12
C ALA A 191 7.92 2.52 -50.89
N LEU A 192 7.00 3.23 -50.24
CA LEU A 192 5.83 3.83 -50.87
C LEU A 192 6.23 4.94 -51.86
N ASP A 193 7.15 5.81 -51.49
CA ASP A 193 7.63 6.89 -52.35
C ASP A 193 8.40 6.35 -53.55
N GLU A 194 9.20 5.29 -53.37
CA GLU A 194 9.87 4.60 -54.51
C GLU A 194 8.85 3.97 -55.47
N THR A 195 7.81 3.34 -54.90
CA THR A 195 6.74 2.74 -55.71
C THR A 195 5.95 3.81 -56.49
N ALA A 196 5.63 4.93 -55.86
CA ALA A 196 4.98 6.08 -56.50
C ALA A 196 5.84 6.63 -57.65
N ALA A 197 7.15 6.77 -57.49
CA ALA A 197 8.06 7.22 -58.55
C ALA A 197 8.12 6.26 -59.75
N LYS A 198 8.07 4.94 -59.51
CA LYS A 198 8.01 3.94 -60.58
C LYS A 198 6.67 4.01 -61.34
N LEU A 199 5.57 4.18 -60.65
CA LEU A 199 4.24 4.37 -61.26
C LEU A 199 4.17 5.63 -62.14
N ASP A 200 4.67 6.73 -61.64
CA ASP A 200 4.73 8.01 -62.36
C ASP A 200 5.53 7.85 -63.68
N THR A 201 6.70 7.27 -63.60
CA THR A 201 7.54 6.97 -64.79
C THR A 201 6.82 6.04 -65.78
N MET A 202 6.08 5.04 -65.35
CA MET A 202 5.33 4.14 -66.22
C MET A 202 4.16 4.84 -66.88
N LEU A 203 3.45 5.72 -66.16
CA LEU A 203 2.35 6.51 -66.72
C LEU A 203 2.84 7.52 -67.76
N GLU A 204 3.96 8.18 -67.50
CA GLU A 204 4.59 9.07 -68.51
C GLU A 204 4.99 8.34 -69.79
N ARG A 205 5.62 7.16 -69.65
CA ARG A 205 5.93 6.33 -70.82
C ARG A 205 4.69 5.91 -71.57
N SER A 206 3.63 5.49 -70.87
CA SER A 206 2.37 5.09 -71.50
C SER A 206 1.72 6.27 -72.22
N ARG A 207 1.71 7.47 -71.67
CA ARG A 207 1.20 8.70 -72.31
C ARG A 207 2.01 9.06 -73.55
N SER A 208 3.35 8.95 -73.47
CA SER A 208 4.25 9.23 -74.59
C SER A 208 3.98 8.27 -75.75
N VAL A 209 3.87 6.97 -75.48
CA VAL A 209 3.55 5.95 -76.51
C VAL A 209 2.17 6.17 -77.17
N ALA A 210 1.15 6.57 -76.31
CA ALA A 210 -0.17 6.88 -76.82
C ALA A 210 -0.20 8.14 -77.72
N ALA A 211 0.59 9.15 -77.32
CA ALA A 211 0.76 10.38 -78.15
C ALA A 211 1.45 10.12 -79.49
N ASP A 212 2.53 9.30 -79.43
CA ASP A 212 3.29 8.93 -80.66
C ASP A 212 2.45 8.07 -81.61
N ALA A 213 1.72 7.10 -81.06
CA ALA A 213 0.75 6.31 -81.84
C ALA A 213 -0.34 7.17 -82.48
N SER A 214 -0.86 8.16 -81.78
CA SER A 214 -1.87 9.10 -82.25
C SER A 214 -1.32 9.99 -83.40
N HIS A 215 -0.04 10.36 -83.30
CA HIS A 215 0.63 11.17 -84.34
C HIS A 215 0.88 10.35 -85.61
N HIS A 216 1.33 9.08 -85.46
CA HIS A 216 1.56 8.16 -86.61
C HIS A 216 0.26 7.77 -87.33
N LEU A 217 -0.86 7.74 -86.60
CA LEU A 217 -2.17 7.41 -87.27
C LEU A 217 -2.80 8.64 -87.94
N ARG A 218 -2.30 9.85 -87.72
CA ARG A 218 -2.79 11.07 -88.40
C ARG A 218 -2.07 11.37 -89.74
N THR A 219 -0.96 10.69 -90.03
CA THR A 219 -0.09 11.07 -91.13
C THR A 219 -0.24 10.27 -92.48
N PRO A 220 -1.15 9.32 -92.70
CA PRO A 220 -1.29 8.72 -94.01
C PRO A 220 -2.63 9.00 -94.63
N LEU A 221 -3.05 10.26 -94.83
CA LEU A 221 -4.15 10.60 -95.77
C LEU A 221 -3.88 12.01 -96.39
N ALA A 222 -2.83 12.08 -97.21
CA ALA A 222 -2.64 13.14 -98.23
C ALA A 222 -2.12 12.50 -99.52
#